data_54ffc703818937d7a98fad1c412885ff
#
_entry.id   54ffc703818937d7a98fad1c412885ff
#
_cell.length_a   1.000
_cell.length_b   1.000
_cell.length_c   1.000
_cell.angle_alpha   90.00
_cell.angle_beta   90.00
_cell.angle_gamma   90.00
#
_symmetry.space_group_name_H-M   'P 1'
#
loop_
_entity.id
_entity.type
_entity.pdbx_description
1 polymer ?
#
loop_
_entity_poly.entity_id
_entity_poly.type
_entity_poly.pdbx_seq_one_letter_code
_entity_poly.pdbx_strand_id
1 'polypeptide(L)'
;MLQAGDFVLAPAMQELVNESIDAPTDLSDMVPMQVNEGYFRVGRRDGPAELRMRIGHCGFGAPDSALLVSLLPDVVLVRDRPRLATLMELVDEETRMQRAAREIVLERLLEVLLIEALRSGTETTSAPGLSRGLGDERLAAALHAMHARPEQSWTVNDLANEAALSRSAFFARFNRIVGQSPMEYLLAWRMAIAKQLLRNSNLGIEQVAERAGYSSASAFSVAFARYAGMSPARYARSYRDS
;
A
#
# COMPACT_ATOMS: atom_id res chain seq x y z
N MET A 1 16.12 3.09 -12.26
CA MET A 1 15.87 3.36 -13.68
C MET A 1 14.74 2.46 -14.14
N LEU A 2 13.70 3.02 -14.74
CA LEU A 2 12.56 2.29 -15.28
C LEU A 2 12.82 1.93 -16.75
N GLN A 3 12.33 0.78 -17.17
CA GLN A 3 12.44 0.26 -18.53
C GLN A 3 11.04 -0.03 -19.10
N ALA A 4 10.93 -0.22 -20.40
CA ALA A 4 9.69 -0.63 -21.03
C ALA A 4 9.27 -2.00 -20.48
N GLY A 5 8.01 -2.12 -20.06
CA GLY A 5 7.47 -3.32 -19.41
C GLY A 5 7.58 -3.34 -17.88
N ASP A 6 8.27 -2.37 -17.27
CA ASP A 6 8.30 -2.23 -15.82
C ASP A 6 6.92 -1.80 -15.29
N PHE A 7 6.49 -2.41 -14.19
CA PHE A 7 5.33 -2.01 -13.41
C PHE A 7 5.79 -1.44 -12.07
N VAL A 8 5.31 -0.24 -11.73
CA VAL A 8 5.60 0.43 -10.46
C VAL A 8 4.31 0.62 -9.69
N LEU A 9 4.30 0.15 -8.45
CA LEU A 9 3.25 0.46 -7.49
C LEU A 9 3.83 1.33 -6.38
N ALA A 10 3.24 2.50 -6.16
CA ALA A 10 3.60 3.41 -5.07
C ALA A 10 2.38 3.60 -4.15
N PRO A 11 2.31 2.87 -3.03
CA PRO A 11 1.11 2.77 -2.21
C PRO A 11 0.67 4.08 -1.53
N ALA A 12 1.61 4.96 -1.21
CA ALA A 12 1.35 6.18 -0.43
C ALA A 12 1.99 7.43 -1.04
N MET A 13 2.02 7.50 -2.37
CA MET A 13 2.66 8.60 -3.09
C MET A 13 1.80 9.86 -3.06
N GLN A 14 2.40 11.00 -2.70
CA GLN A 14 1.77 12.31 -2.78
C GLN A 14 2.15 13.05 -4.06
N GLU A 15 3.34 12.78 -4.59
CA GLU A 15 3.87 13.43 -5.79
C GLU A 15 4.71 12.44 -6.59
N LEU A 16 4.58 12.44 -7.90
CA LEU A 16 5.38 11.65 -8.83
C LEU A 16 6.13 12.59 -9.76
N VAL A 17 7.45 12.57 -9.66
CA VAL A 17 8.32 13.27 -10.62
C VAL A 17 9.00 12.23 -11.52
N ASN A 18 8.81 12.38 -12.82
CA ASN A 18 9.51 11.58 -13.83
C ASN A 18 10.53 12.47 -14.54
N GLU A 19 11.79 12.06 -14.50
CA GLU A 19 12.86 12.75 -15.17
C GLU A 19 13.52 11.82 -16.20
N SER A 20 13.87 12.36 -17.36
CA SER A 20 14.74 11.67 -18.31
C SER A 20 16.17 11.66 -17.78
N ILE A 21 16.91 10.58 -18.03
CA ILE A 21 18.32 10.48 -17.63
C ILE A 21 19.17 11.55 -18.35
N ASP A 22 18.82 11.80 -19.61
CA ASP A 22 19.41 12.88 -20.41
C ASP A 22 18.33 13.97 -20.56
N ALA A 23 18.06 14.69 -19.47
CA ALA A 23 17.06 15.77 -19.51
C ALA A 23 17.51 16.84 -20.50
N PRO A 24 16.67 17.24 -21.45
CA PRO A 24 16.99 18.35 -22.35
C PRO A 24 17.14 19.63 -21.55
N THR A 25 18.09 20.46 -21.96
CA THR A 25 18.40 21.75 -21.29
C THR A 25 17.24 22.75 -21.46
N ASP A 26 16.38 22.57 -22.47
CA ASP A 26 15.19 23.37 -22.72
C ASP A 26 13.94 22.60 -22.29
N LEU A 27 13.28 23.11 -21.26
CA LEU A 27 12.04 22.56 -20.69
C LEU A 27 10.78 23.16 -21.33
N SER A 28 10.89 24.01 -22.33
CA SER A 28 9.74 24.66 -22.97
C SER A 28 8.76 23.67 -23.61
N ASP A 29 9.27 22.55 -24.11
CA ASP A 29 8.47 21.46 -24.70
C ASP A 29 7.94 20.44 -23.66
N MET A 30 8.25 20.61 -22.36
CA MET A 30 7.88 19.67 -21.31
C MET A 30 6.49 19.92 -20.71
N VAL A 31 5.76 20.92 -21.22
CA VAL A 31 4.39 21.17 -20.78
C VAL A 31 3.48 20.08 -21.36
N PRO A 32 2.77 19.32 -20.51
CA PRO A 32 1.86 18.29 -20.97
C PRO A 32 0.75 18.89 -21.84
N MET A 33 0.58 18.36 -23.05
CA MET A 33 -0.51 18.73 -23.94
C MET A 33 -1.54 17.60 -23.96
N GLN A 34 -2.78 17.92 -23.66
CA GLN A 34 -3.88 16.96 -23.77
C GLN A 34 -4.16 16.65 -25.24
N VAL A 35 -4.03 15.38 -25.62
CA VAL A 35 -4.30 14.90 -26.98
C VAL A 35 -5.73 14.37 -27.10
N ASN A 36 -6.17 13.62 -26.07
CA ASN A 36 -7.53 13.12 -25.92
C ASN A 36 -7.88 13.11 -24.42
N GLU A 37 -9.13 12.80 -24.08
CA GLU A 37 -9.57 12.66 -22.71
C GLU A 37 -8.70 11.61 -21.97
N GLY A 38 -8.00 12.04 -20.93
CA GLY A 38 -7.08 11.21 -20.16
C GLY A 38 -5.72 10.92 -20.81
N TYR A 39 -5.45 11.44 -22.02
CA TYR A 39 -4.19 11.23 -22.73
C TYR A 39 -3.42 12.54 -22.87
N PHE A 40 -2.21 12.54 -22.35
CA PHE A 40 -1.31 13.68 -22.40
C PHE A 40 -0.05 13.30 -23.17
N ARG A 41 0.45 14.25 -23.97
CA ARG A 41 1.74 14.15 -24.64
C ARG A 41 2.69 15.17 -24.05
N VAL A 42 3.91 14.73 -23.76
CA VAL A 42 5.01 15.57 -23.29
C VAL A 42 6.14 15.49 -24.30
N GLY A 43 6.81 16.59 -24.58
CA GLY A 43 7.88 16.68 -25.56
C GLY A 43 7.39 16.95 -26.97
N ARG A 44 8.07 16.38 -27.97
CA ARG A 44 7.77 16.64 -29.40
C ARG A 44 6.30 16.42 -29.73
N ARG A 45 5.71 17.39 -30.41
CA ARG A 45 4.29 17.36 -30.81
C ARG A 45 3.99 16.37 -31.92
N ASP A 46 4.97 16.11 -32.79
CA ASP A 46 4.85 15.29 -33.99
C ASP A 46 5.65 13.98 -33.88
N GLY A 47 5.23 12.97 -34.65
CA GLY A 47 5.90 11.68 -34.73
C GLY A 47 5.44 10.62 -33.70
N PRO A 48 5.99 9.42 -33.74
CA PRO A 48 5.66 8.35 -32.79
C PRO A 48 6.16 8.70 -31.37
N ALA A 49 5.43 8.24 -30.35
CA ALA A 49 5.89 8.35 -28.97
C ALA A 49 7.03 7.37 -28.71
N GLU A 50 8.14 7.87 -28.19
CA GLU A 50 9.31 7.03 -27.82
C GLU A 50 9.06 6.20 -26.56
N LEU A 51 8.25 6.76 -25.63
CA LEU A 51 7.82 6.11 -24.41
C LEU A 51 6.32 6.30 -24.22
N ARG A 52 5.64 5.25 -23.80
CA ARG A 52 4.24 5.33 -23.35
C ARG A 52 4.20 4.92 -21.88
N MET A 53 3.68 5.79 -21.05
CA MET A 53 3.46 5.54 -19.64
C MET A 53 1.97 5.52 -19.35
N ARG A 54 1.52 4.57 -18.54
CA ARG A 54 0.17 4.53 -18.00
C ARG A 54 0.25 4.83 -16.52
N ILE A 55 -0.49 5.82 -16.08
CA ILE A 55 -0.55 6.21 -14.67
C ILE A 55 -2.00 6.05 -14.24
N GLY A 56 -2.23 5.23 -13.23
CA GLY A 56 -3.53 5.03 -12.59
C GLY A 56 -3.44 5.41 -11.12
N HIS A 57 -4.46 6.08 -10.61
CA HIS A 57 -4.67 6.31 -9.20
C HIS A 57 -5.92 5.54 -8.77
N CYS A 58 -5.82 4.73 -7.73
CA CYS A 58 -6.96 4.01 -7.18
C CYS A 58 -7.02 4.19 -5.66
N GLY A 59 -8.22 4.43 -5.16
CA GLY A 59 -8.52 4.40 -3.73
C GLY A 59 -9.20 3.08 -3.39
N PHE A 60 -8.63 2.32 -2.45
CA PHE A 60 -9.25 1.09 -1.98
C PHE A 60 -10.29 1.44 -0.91
N GLY A 61 -11.58 1.25 -1.21
CA GLY A 61 -12.67 1.51 -0.29
C GLY A 61 -12.82 0.47 0.81
N ALA A 62 -12.32 -0.75 0.60
CA ALA A 62 -12.38 -1.79 1.62
C ALA A 62 -11.36 -1.53 2.74
N PRO A 63 -11.79 -1.67 3.99
CA PRO A 63 -10.96 -1.45 5.18
C PRO A 63 -9.64 -2.19 5.15
N ASP A 64 -9.68 -3.45 4.77
CA ASP A 64 -8.53 -4.36 4.82
C ASP A 64 -7.49 -4.05 3.75
N SER A 65 -7.91 -3.59 2.58
CA SER A 65 -6.99 -3.25 1.49
C SER A 65 -6.21 -1.96 1.75
N ALA A 66 -6.83 -0.93 2.31
CA ALA A 66 -6.13 0.29 2.72
C ALA A 66 -5.08 0.02 3.80
N LEU A 67 -5.37 -0.92 4.69
CA LEU A 67 -4.46 -1.39 5.73
C LEU A 67 -3.26 -2.12 5.13
N LEU A 68 -3.50 -3.07 4.23
CA LEU A 68 -2.44 -3.79 3.53
C LEU A 68 -1.54 -2.84 2.74
N VAL A 69 -2.13 -1.88 2.04
CA VAL A 69 -1.40 -0.85 1.30
C VAL A 69 -0.49 -0.01 2.22
N SER A 70 -0.94 0.33 3.42
CA SER A 70 -0.14 1.13 4.38
C SER A 70 1.08 0.41 4.95
N LEU A 71 1.14 -0.91 4.80
CA LEU A 71 2.24 -1.76 5.26
C LEU A 71 3.18 -2.19 4.13
N LEU A 72 2.90 -1.71 2.91
CA LEU A 72 3.77 -1.96 1.76
C LEU A 72 4.99 -1.03 1.79
N PRO A 73 6.08 -1.43 1.14
CA PRO A 73 7.18 -0.52 0.90
C PRO A 73 6.70 0.68 0.06
N ASP A 74 7.37 1.83 0.22
CA ASP A 74 7.03 3.07 -0.50
C ASP A 74 6.94 2.89 -2.02
N VAL A 75 7.74 1.97 -2.57
CA VAL A 75 7.76 1.63 -3.99
C VAL A 75 7.93 0.13 -4.18
N VAL A 76 7.06 -0.48 -4.98
CA VAL A 76 7.19 -1.85 -5.46
C VAL A 76 7.45 -1.81 -6.96
N LEU A 77 8.65 -2.22 -7.36
CA LEU A 77 9.04 -2.35 -8.77
C LEU A 77 8.96 -3.83 -9.18
N VAL A 78 8.18 -4.10 -10.21
CA VAL A 78 8.00 -5.44 -10.78
C VAL A 78 8.44 -5.44 -12.23
N ARG A 79 9.26 -6.42 -12.60
CA ARG A 79 9.81 -6.59 -13.95
C ARG A 79 9.46 -7.95 -14.53
N ASP A 80 9.34 -8.00 -15.85
CA ASP A 80 9.20 -9.24 -16.62
C ASP A 80 8.03 -10.14 -16.14
N ARG A 81 6.85 -9.54 -15.91
CA ARG A 81 5.65 -10.27 -15.48
C ARG A 81 4.53 -10.15 -16.53
N PRO A 82 4.42 -11.11 -17.44
CA PRO A 82 3.40 -11.09 -18.50
C PRO A 82 1.98 -10.95 -17.96
N ARG A 83 1.71 -11.52 -16.78
CA ARG A 83 0.40 -11.45 -16.14
C ARG A 83 0.01 -10.04 -15.72
N LEU A 84 0.96 -9.25 -15.20
CA LEU A 84 0.71 -7.84 -14.90
C LEU A 84 0.49 -7.03 -16.18
N ALA A 85 1.24 -7.30 -17.24
CA ALA A 85 1.03 -6.66 -18.54
C ALA A 85 -0.38 -6.93 -19.07
N THR A 86 -0.85 -8.19 -19.02
CA THR A 86 -2.21 -8.55 -19.43
C THR A 86 -3.28 -7.85 -18.59
N LEU A 87 -3.10 -7.76 -17.27
CA LEU A 87 -4.02 -7.03 -16.39
C LEU A 87 -4.06 -5.55 -16.72
N MET A 88 -2.92 -4.94 -17.00
CA MET A 88 -2.84 -3.53 -17.42
C MET A 88 -3.52 -3.29 -18.78
N GLU A 89 -3.45 -4.25 -19.71
CA GLU A 89 -4.17 -4.17 -20.98
C GLU A 89 -5.68 -4.22 -20.76
N LEU A 90 -6.18 -5.08 -19.87
CA LEU A 90 -7.59 -5.15 -19.52
C LEU A 90 -8.09 -3.86 -18.85
N VAL A 91 -7.30 -3.28 -17.94
CA VAL A 91 -7.62 -1.97 -17.32
C VAL A 91 -7.68 -0.87 -18.39
N ASP A 92 -6.72 -0.85 -19.32
CA ASP A 92 -6.68 0.14 -20.41
C ASP A 92 -7.90 -0.02 -21.35
N GLU A 93 -8.25 -1.25 -21.72
CA GLU A 93 -9.44 -1.53 -22.54
C GLU A 93 -10.73 -1.08 -21.85
N GLU A 94 -10.91 -1.45 -20.58
CA GLU A 94 -12.10 -1.08 -19.81
C GLU A 94 -12.19 0.43 -19.55
N THR A 95 -11.04 1.11 -19.42
CA THR A 95 -10.99 2.56 -19.27
C THR A 95 -11.44 3.28 -20.55
N ARG A 96 -11.09 2.74 -21.73
CA ARG A 96 -11.47 3.34 -23.02
C ARG A 96 -12.92 3.08 -23.40
N MET A 97 -13.44 1.92 -23.04
CA MET A 97 -14.79 1.53 -23.41
C MET A 97 -15.77 1.91 -22.30
N GLN A 98 -16.70 2.81 -22.61
CA GLN A 98 -17.76 3.21 -21.68
C GLN A 98 -18.85 2.13 -21.62
N ARG A 99 -18.49 0.94 -21.10
CA ARG A 99 -19.42 -0.19 -20.93
C ARG A 99 -20.23 -0.04 -19.63
N ALA A 100 -21.40 -0.69 -19.57
CA ALA A 100 -22.16 -0.78 -18.32
C ALA A 100 -21.32 -1.46 -17.23
N ALA A 101 -21.44 -0.98 -15.98
CA ALA A 101 -20.70 -1.48 -14.81
C ALA A 101 -19.16 -1.32 -14.89
N ARG A 102 -18.65 -0.44 -15.76
CA ARG A 102 -17.21 -0.15 -15.93
C ARG A 102 -16.49 0.07 -14.60
N GLU A 103 -17.06 0.88 -13.71
CA GLU A 103 -16.43 1.19 -12.41
C GLU A 103 -16.23 -0.07 -11.56
N ILE A 104 -17.22 -0.97 -11.53
CA ILE A 104 -17.14 -2.22 -10.79
C ILE A 104 -16.07 -3.14 -11.39
N VAL A 105 -15.99 -3.23 -12.71
CA VAL A 105 -14.98 -4.05 -13.40
C VAL A 105 -13.59 -3.49 -13.15
N LEU A 106 -13.40 -2.18 -13.26
CA LEU A 106 -12.11 -1.53 -12.97
C LEU A 106 -11.68 -1.75 -11.52
N GLU A 107 -12.59 -1.61 -10.56
CA GLU A 107 -12.29 -1.88 -9.14
C GLU A 107 -11.76 -3.30 -8.95
N ARG A 108 -12.40 -4.30 -9.53
CA ARG A 108 -11.96 -5.70 -9.42
C ARG A 108 -10.64 -5.97 -10.15
N LEU A 109 -10.45 -5.39 -11.33
CA LEU A 109 -9.17 -5.51 -12.05
C LEU A 109 -8.01 -4.89 -11.27
N LEU A 110 -8.22 -3.73 -10.65
CA LEU A 110 -7.22 -3.06 -9.82
C LEU A 110 -6.91 -3.85 -8.53
N GLU A 111 -7.91 -4.48 -7.90
CA GLU A 111 -7.69 -5.38 -6.76
C GLU A 111 -6.80 -6.57 -7.17
N VAL A 112 -7.12 -7.23 -8.29
CA VAL A 112 -6.32 -8.36 -8.80
C VAL A 112 -4.92 -7.92 -9.18
N LEU A 113 -4.77 -6.75 -9.82
CA LEU A 113 -3.49 -6.19 -10.20
C LEU A 113 -2.62 -5.89 -8.98
N LEU A 114 -3.20 -5.32 -7.91
CA LEU A 114 -2.50 -5.10 -6.65
C LEU A 114 -1.99 -6.42 -6.05
N ILE A 115 -2.87 -7.42 -5.95
CA ILE A 115 -2.50 -8.74 -5.42
C ILE A 115 -1.36 -9.36 -6.24
N GLU A 116 -1.43 -9.27 -7.56
CA GLU A 116 -0.41 -9.84 -8.44
C GLU A 116 0.92 -9.07 -8.37
N ALA A 117 0.87 -7.75 -8.25
CA ALA A 117 2.05 -6.92 -8.03
C ALA A 117 2.74 -7.28 -6.70
N LEU A 118 1.96 -7.49 -5.64
CA LEU A 118 2.48 -7.91 -4.34
C LEU A 118 3.13 -9.29 -4.40
N ARG A 119 2.49 -10.25 -5.04
CA ARG A 119 3.05 -11.60 -5.24
C ARG A 119 4.36 -11.55 -6.02
N SER A 120 4.40 -10.74 -7.08
CA SER A 120 5.57 -10.60 -7.95
C SER A 120 6.71 -9.85 -7.29
N GLY A 121 6.42 -8.85 -6.47
CA GLY A 121 7.41 -8.10 -5.70
C GLY A 121 8.17 -8.96 -4.69
N THR A 122 7.56 -10.04 -4.18
CA THR A 122 8.23 -10.98 -3.26
C THR A 122 9.32 -11.81 -3.90
N GLU A 123 9.21 -12.08 -5.21
CA GLU A 123 10.17 -12.90 -5.94
C GLU A 123 11.36 -12.08 -6.47
N THR A 124 11.15 -10.81 -6.76
CA THR A 124 12.16 -9.94 -7.39
C THR A 124 12.95 -9.08 -6.40
N THR A 125 12.41 -8.79 -5.22
CA THR A 125 13.07 -7.92 -4.25
C THR A 125 13.56 -8.75 -3.07
N SER A 126 14.87 -8.78 -2.87
CA SER A 126 15.50 -9.38 -1.66
C SER A 126 15.16 -8.58 -0.39
N ALA A 127 14.44 -7.46 -0.52
CA ALA A 127 14.07 -6.62 0.60
C ALA A 127 13.05 -7.32 1.52
N PRO A 128 13.19 -7.20 2.84
CA PRO A 128 12.21 -7.66 3.80
C PRO A 128 10.85 -6.99 3.58
N GLY A 129 9.75 -7.65 3.94
CA GLY A 129 8.41 -7.06 3.83
C GLY A 129 7.28 -8.00 4.22
N LEU A 130 6.08 -7.43 4.39
CA LEU A 130 4.87 -8.16 4.79
C LEU A 130 4.56 -9.34 3.86
N SER A 131 4.65 -9.15 2.56
CA SER A 131 4.33 -10.20 1.57
C SER A 131 5.21 -11.43 1.75
N ARG A 132 6.49 -11.25 2.08
CA ARG A 132 7.40 -12.36 2.40
C ARG A 132 7.04 -13.03 3.73
N GLY A 133 6.60 -12.23 4.71
CA GLY A 133 6.11 -12.76 5.98
C GLY A 133 4.87 -13.63 5.82
N LEU A 134 3.92 -13.20 4.99
CA LEU A 134 2.71 -13.96 4.66
C LEU A 134 2.99 -15.21 3.80
N GLY A 135 4.04 -15.18 2.99
CA GLY A 135 4.51 -16.34 2.22
C GLY A 135 5.33 -17.35 3.04
N ASP A 136 5.74 -17.00 4.25
CA ASP A 136 6.46 -17.89 5.15
C ASP A 136 5.48 -18.66 6.03
N GLU A 137 5.37 -19.98 5.86
CA GLU A 137 4.38 -20.85 6.54
C GLU A 137 4.34 -20.64 8.07
N ARG A 138 5.49 -20.39 8.70
CA ARG A 138 5.58 -20.18 10.16
C ARG A 138 5.12 -18.80 10.56
N LEU A 139 5.60 -17.77 9.87
CA LEU A 139 5.25 -16.39 10.21
C LEU A 139 3.81 -16.03 9.81
N ALA A 140 3.27 -16.67 8.77
CA ALA A 140 1.89 -16.46 8.34
C ALA A 140 0.88 -16.69 9.47
N ALA A 141 1.06 -17.73 10.28
CA ALA A 141 0.18 -18.02 11.41
C ALA A 141 0.18 -16.87 12.45
N ALA A 142 1.36 -16.39 12.83
CA ALA A 142 1.49 -15.27 13.76
C ALA A 142 0.95 -13.94 13.16
N LEU A 143 1.20 -13.68 11.89
CA LEU A 143 0.66 -12.49 11.19
C LEU A 143 -0.87 -12.55 11.11
N HIS A 144 -1.45 -13.69 10.75
CA HIS A 144 -2.90 -13.86 10.76
C HIS A 144 -3.50 -13.67 12.14
N ALA A 145 -2.84 -14.19 13.19
CA ALA A 145 -3.29 -14.01 14.57
C ALA A 145 -3.29 -12.52 14.99
N MET A 146 -2.23 -11.77 14.65
CA MET A 146 -2.16 -10.32 14.90
C MET A 146 -3.26 -9.56 14.16
N HIS A 147 -3.52 -9.92 12.90
CA HIS A 147 -4.53 -9.26 12.06
C HIS A 147 -5.97 -9.55 12.53
N ALA A 148 -6.23 -10.78 12.89
CA ALA A 148 -7.56 -11.22 13.34
C ALA A 148 -7.93 -10.69 14.74
N ARG A 149 -6.96 -10.47 15.60
CA ARG A 149 -7.16 -10.08 17.00
C ARG A 149 -6.21 -8.95 17.41
N PRO A 150 -6.29 -7.78 16.76
CA PRO A 150 -5.39 -6.66 17.04
C PRO A 150 -5.53 -6.10 18.46
N GLU A 151 -6.69 -6.26 19.07
CA GLU A 151 -6.99 -5.82 20.45
C GLU A 151 -6.31 -6.68 21.50
N GLN A 152 -5.92 -7.92 21.18
CA GLN A 152 -5.30 -8.83 22.14
C GLN A 152 -3.93 -8.31 22.60
N SER A 153 -3.65 -8.45 23.90
CA SER A 153 -2.36 -8.08 24.50
C SER A 153 -1.25 -9.09 24.14
N TRP A 154 -0.88 -9.09 22.85
CA TRP A 154 0.15 -9.98 22.33
C TRP A 154 1.52 -9.71 22.94
N THR A 155 2.19 -10.77 23.35
CA THR A 155 3.63 -10.77 23.65
C THR A 155 4.41 -11.47 22.54
N VAL A 156 5.73 -11.24 22.48
CA VAL A 156 6.60 -11.97 21.54
C VAL A 156 6.52 -13.49 21.78
N ASN A 157 6.29 -13.93 23.02
CA ASN A 157 6.12 -15.34 23.33
C ASN A 157 4.83 -15.92 22.75
N ASP A 158 3.71 -15.20 22.85
CA ASP A 158 2.44 -15.66 22.31
C ASP A 158 2.53 -15.80 20.79
N LEU A 159 3.13 -14.80 20.12
CA LEU A 159 3.33 -14.83 18.68
C LEU A 159 4.32 -15.92 18.24
N ALA A 160 5.33 -16.20 19.04
CA ALA A 160 6.25 -17.31 18.79
C ALA A 160 5.54 -18.67 18.89
N ASN A 161 4.61 -18.81 19.84
CA ASN A 161 3.77 -20.00 19.98
C ASN A 161 2.86 -20.20 18.77
N GLU A 162 2.20 -19.11 18.27
CA GLU A 162 1.39 -19.16 17.04
C GLU A 162 2.22 -19.62 15.83
N ALA A 163 3.51 -19.22 15.78
CA ALA A 163 4.45 -19.61 14.74
C ALA A 163 5.08 -21.01 14.95
N ALA A 164 4.78 -21.69 16.06
CA ALA A 164 5.44 -22.91 16.49
C ALA A 164 6.99 -22.80 16.51
N LEU A 165 7.50 -21.69 17.04
CA LEU A 165 8.93 -21.36 17.15
C LEU A 165 9.29 -20.98 18.58
N SER A 166 10.57 -21.11 18.94
CA SER A 166 11.09 -20.47 20.16
C SER A 166 11.05 -18.95 20.01
N ARG A 167 10.96 -18.22 21.14
CA ARG A 167 10.96 -16.75 21.14
C ARG A 167 12.11 -16.13 20.33
N SER A 168 13.32 -16.64 20.52
CA SER A 168 14.51 -16.13 19.83
C SER A 168 14.50 -16.44 18.32
N ALA A 169 14.10 -17.66 17.95
CA ALA A 169 13.99 -18.06 16.55
C ALA A 169 12.89 -17.25 15.82
N PHE A 170 11.74 -17.06 16.46
CA PHE A 170 10.66 -16.24 15.93
C PHE A 170 11.11 -14.81 15.73
N PHE A 171 11.69 -14.15 16.74
CA PHE A 171 12.12 -12.76 16.65
C PHE A 171 13.15 -12.55 15.53
N ALA A 172 14.18 -13.41 15.46
CA ALA A 172 15.21 -13.33 14.43
C ALA A 172 14.64 -13.56 13.02
N ARG A 173 13.74 -14.57 12.86
CA ARG A 173 13.10 -14.88 11.59
C ARG A 173 12.18 -13.75 11.14
N PHE A 174 11.36 -13.22 12.05
CA PHE A 174 10.45 -12.12 11.77
C PHE A 174 11.19 -10.87 11.31
N ASN A 175 12.21 -10.44 12.07
CA ASN A 175 13.05 -9.30 11.68
C ASN A 175 13.71 -9.48 10.30
N ARG A 176 14.25 -10.65 10.04
CA ARG A 176 14.91 -10.93 8.76
C ARG A 176 13.94 -10.92 7.58
N ILE A 177 12.73 -11.45 7.76
CA ILE A 177 11.77 -11.66 6.66
C ILE A 177 10.84 -10.46 6.50
N VAL A 178 10.33 -9.89 7.60
CA VAL A 178 9.40 -8.74 7.58
C VAL A 178 10.12 -7.40 7.61
N GLY A 179 11.35 -7.36 8.16
CA GLY A 179 12.19 -6.15 8.16
C GLY A 179 12.02 -5.24 9.37
N GLN A 180 11.17 -5.63 10.31
CA GLN A 180 10.93 -4.92 11.57
C GLN A 180 10.61 -5.89 12.69
N SER A 181 10.64 -5.44 13.95
CA SER A 181 10.31 -6.32 15.07
C SER A 181 8.80 -6.65 15.10
N PRO A 182 8.40 -7.81 15.69
CA PRO A 182 6.99 -8.18 15.78
C PRO A 182 6.10 -7.14 16.46
N MET A 183 6.62 -6.45 17.48
CA MET A 183 5.85 -5.46 18.23
C MET A 183 5.76 -4.11 17.51
N GLU A 184 6.77 -3.73 16.73
CA GLU A 184 6.71 -2.56 15.84
C GLU A 184 5.70 -2.80 14.72
N TYR A 185 5.69 -4.01 14.15
CA TYR A 185 4.70 -4.41 13.17
C TYR A 185 3.26 -4.34 13.74
N LEU A 186 3.02 -4.92 14.90
CA LEU A 186 1.71 -4.87 15.57
C LEU A 186 1.28 -3.44 15.87
N LEU A 187 2.22 -2.59 16.30
CA LEU A 187 1.95 -1.16 16.52
C LEU A 187 1.51 -0.48 15.21
N ALA A 188 2.23 -0.69 14.12
CA ALA A 188 1.89 -0.13 12.82
C ALA A 188 0.50 -0.60 12.35
N TRP A 189 0.19 -1.89 12.51
CA TRP A 189 -1.11 -2.48 12.21
C TRP A 189 -2.24 -1.82 13.01
N ARG A 190 -2.09 -1.69 14.33
CA ARG A 190 -3.04 -1.02 15.22
C ARG A 190 -3.26 0.44 14.83
N MET A 191 -2.19 1.15 14.47
CA MET A 191 -2.28 2.55 14.04
C MET A 191 -2.97 2.69 12.68
N ALA A 192 -2.81 1.74 11.79
CA ALA A 192 -3.51 1.71 10.52
C ALA A 192 -5.03 1.50 10.71
N ILE A 193 -5.44 0.55 11.57
CA ILE A 193 -6.84 0.37 11.98
C ILE A 193 -7.40 1.67 12.58
N ALA A 194 -6.67 2.28 13.52
CA ALA A 194 -7.09 3.52 14.17
C ALA A 194 -7.30 4.66 13.17
N LYS A 195 -6.35 4.86 12.25
CA LYS A 195 -6.46 5.87 11.18
C LYS A 195 -7.70 5.67 10.33
N GLN A 196 -8.00 4.43 9.97
CA GLN A 196 -9.17 4.09 9.18
C GLN A 196 -10.48 4.36 9.95
N LEU A 197 -10.59 3.91 11.21
CA LEU A 197 -11.75 4.16 12.04
C LEU A 197 -12.00 5.66 12.24
N LEU A 198 -10.93 6.45 12.45
CA LEU A 198 -11.01 7.91 12.60
C LEU A 198 -11.48 8.62 11.33
N ARG A 199 -11.19 8.07 10.14
CA ARG A 199 -11.64 8.64 8.85
C ARG A 199 -13.06 8.26 8.49
N ASN A 200 -13.39 6.98 8.64
CA ASN A 200 -14.58 6.38 8.02
C ASN A 200 -15.72 6.10 8.99
N SER A 201 -15.57 6.41 10.29
CA SER A 201 -16.60 6.15 11.28
C SER A 201 -16.86 7.36 12.18
N ASN A 202 -18.05 7.38 12.78
CA ASN A 202 -18.41 8.36 13.80
C ASN A 202 -18.12 7.86 15.22
N LEU A 203 -17.19 6.92 15.38
CA LEU A 203 -16.83 6.37 16.68
C LEU A 203 -16.13 7.41 17.56
N GLY A 204 -16.41 7.35 18.85
CA GLY A 204 -15.68 8.11 19.86
C GLY A 204 -14.23 7.60 20.02
N ILE A 205 -13.34 8.45 20.52
CA ILE A 205 -11.92 8.11 20.70
C ILE A 205 -11.74 6.87 21.60
N GLU A 206 -12.60 6.66 22.59
CA GLU A 206 -12.58 5.48 23.46
C GLU A 206 -12.84 4.19 22.68
N GLN A 207 -13.84 4.19 21.81
CA GLN A 207 -14.19 3.02 20.97
C GLN A 207 -13.10 2.73 19.93
N VAL A 208 -12.47 3.78 19.39
CA VAL A 208 -11.31 3.60 18.48
C VAL A 208 -10.11 3.02 19.24
N ALA A 209 -9.84 3.51 20.46
CA ALA A 209 -8.76 3.00 21.30
C ALA A 209 -8.94 1.51 21.61
N GLU A 210 -10.15 1.10 22.03
CA GLU A 210 -10.47 -0.29 22.31
C GLU A 210 -10.23 -1.19 21.09
N ARG A 211 -10.78 -0.82 19.92
CA ARG A 211 -10.61 -1.59 18.67
C ARG A 211 -9.17 -1.63 18.17
N ALA A 212 -8.38 -0.60 18.49
CA ALA A 212 -6.95 -0.55 18.20
C ALA A 212 -6.10 -1.27 19.28
N GLY A 213 -6.72 -1.94 20.25
CA GLY A 213 -6.04 -2.75 21.27
C GLY A 213 -5.39 -1.95 22.40
N TYR A 214 -5.97 -0.79 22.73
CA TYR A 214 -5.54 0.04 23.87
C TYR A 214 -6.56 -0.03 25.00
N SER A 215 -6.05 -0.17 26.23
CA SER A 215 -6.87 -0.22 27.44
C SER A 215 -7.46 1.12 27.87
N SER A 216 -6.99 2.23 27.29
CA SER A 216 -7.54 3.57 27.57
C SER A 216 -7.36 4.53 26.41
N ALA A 217 -8.30 5.46 26.26
CA ALA A 217 -8.22 6.56 25.28
C ALA A 217 -6.99 7.45 25.48
N SER A 218 -6.54 7.60 26.72
CA SER A 218 -5.32 8.39 27.04
C SER A 218 -4.06 7.74 26.50
N ALA A 219 -3.85 6.45 26.80
CA ALA A 219 -2.70 5.69 26.30
C ALA A 219 -2.71 5.64 24.76
N PHE A 220 -3.87 5.43 24.15
CA PHE A 220 -4.06 5.46 22.70
C PHE A 220 -3.68 6.83 22.13
N SER A 221 -4.20 7.92 22.71
CA SER A 221 -3.95 9.26 22.17
C SER A 221 -2.48 9.64 22.17
N VAL A 222 -1.74 9.24 23.22
CA VAL A 222 -0.28 9.43 23.30
C VAL A 222 0.44 8.62 22.23
N ALA A 223 0.10 7.33 22.10
CA ALA A 223 0.72 6.45 21.10
C ALA A 223 0.42 6.91 19.68
N PHE A 224 -0.84 7.29 19.41
CA PHE A 224 -1.26 7.78 18.10
C PHE A 224 -0.57 9.10 17.73
N ALA A 225 -0.50 10.05 18.67
CA ALA A 225 0.17 11.32 18.43
C ALA A 225 1.67 11.14 18.15
N ARG A 226 2.33 10.22 18.85
CA ARG A 226 3.73 9.86 18.59
C ARG A 226 3.91 9.25 17.19
N TYR A 227 2.99 8.40 16.76
CA TYR A 227 3.07 7.69 15.48
C TYR A 227 2.67 8.58 14.29
N ALA A 228 1.58 9.36 14.43
CA ALA A 228 0.97 10.11 13.35
C ALA A 228 1.37 11.61 13.33
N GLY A 229 2.14 12.08 14.31
CA GLY A 229 2.55 13.48 14.42
C GLY A 229 1.44 14.44 14.88
N MET A 230 0.22 13.93 15.11
CA MET A 230 -0.93 14.73 15.55
C MET A 230 -1.91 13.91 16.39
N SER A 231 -2.74 14.59 17.21
CA SER A 231 -3.74 13.90 18.02
C SER A 231 -4.84 13.20 17.18
N PRO A 232 -5.46 12.12 17.70
CA PRO A 232 -6.55 11.42 17.00
C PRO A 232 -7.71 12.34 16.60
N ALA A 233 -8.10 13.27 17.49
CA ALA A 233 -9.19 14.21 17.21
C ALA A 233 -8.84 15.20 16.08
N ARG A 234 -7.59 15.65 16.00
CA ARG A 234 -7.12 16.51 14.91
C ARG A 234 -7.08 15.73 13.61
N TYR A 235 -6.59 14.50 13.65
CA TYR A 235 -6.56 13.59 12.49
C TYR A 235 -7.97 13.34 11.93
N ALA A 236 -8.95 13.02 12.78
CA ALA A 236 -10.33 12.81 12.35
C ALA A 236 -10.93 14.06 11.67
N ARG A 237 -10.68 15.26 12.21
CA ARG A 237 -11.17 16.51 11.61
C ARG A 237 -10.58 16.81 10.25
N SER A 238 -9.29 16.59 10.05
CA SER A 238 -8.63 16.89 8.77
C SER A 238 -9.18 16.09 7.58
N TYR A 239 -9.92 15.02 7.82
CA TYR A 239 -10.56 14.20 6.78
C TYR A 239 -12.09 14.38 6.69
N ARG A 240 -12.72 15.07 7.65
CA ARG A 240 -14.16 15.39 7.59
C ARG A 240 -14.42 16.69 6.86
N ASP A 241 -13.43 17.56 6.83
CA ASP A 241 -13.51 18.90 6.24
C ASP A 241 -12.97 18.91 4.78
N SER A 242 -12.62 17.74 4.24
CA SER A 242 -12.16 17.53 2.85
C SER A 242 -13.21 16.81 2.02
#